data_dc4ca2b6a5f34264b21366100a0caca3
#
_entry.id   dc4ca2b6a5f34264b21366100a0caca3
#
_cell.length_a   1.000
_cell.length_b   1.000
_cell.length_c   1.000
_cell.angle_alpha   90.00
_cell.angle_beta   90.00
_cell.angle_gamma   90.00
#
_symmetry.space_group_name_H-M   'P 1'
#
loop_
_entity.id
_entity.type
_entity.pdbx_description
1 polymer ?
#
loop_
_entity_poly.entity_id
_entity_poly.type
_entity_poly.pdbx_seq_one_letter_code
_entity_poly.pdbx_strand_id
1 'polypeptide(L)'
;MNLFIDGEELERVFSNGVFTEGPAADDQGRVFFSDCSENIIYVFNESDGTTDKWSTDSGHANGMNFDHEGRLVTCCDGKKYPSSDAGGAHAVRRYESNGDVVDLATSYNGKKLNGPNDLCFDEHGNIYFTDPRYGYDDDIEQDCMAVYKIGTDLTLTRVISDLEYPNGILISIDNTRLYVVDHNPKPGGKRTLEEYVTEGDGWVWNHTLMDLGDGYGADGMVLDIHGNIYVTAGEGEKAGVYVIDPDGHHLGFIPTGEIPGNCTFGGADLSTLYIAASSSLYRIRLNTTGHLAFPRSTSA
;
A
#
# COMPACT_ATOMS: atom_id res chain seq x y z
N MET A 1 -17.02 -18.58 5.34
CA MET A 1 -17.70 -17.34 5.84
C MET A 1 -18.17 -16.56 4.64
N ASN A 2 -19.39 -15.98 4.61
CA ASN A 2 -19.79 -15.10 3.51
C ASN A 2 -19.18 -13.72 3.78
N LEU A 3 -18.20 -13.30 2.99
CA LEU A 3 -17.52 -12.00 3.12
C LEU A 3 -18.35 -10.84 2.61
N PHE A 4 -19.32 -11.11 1.73
CA PHE A 4 -20.13 -10.10 1.08
C PHE A 4 -21.49 -9.95 1.76
N ILE A 5 -21.99 -8.73 1.84
CA ILE A 5 -23.34 -8.41 2.31
C ILE A 5 -24.27 -8.44 1.11
N ASP A 6 -25.40 -9.17 1.21
CA ASP A 6 -26.36 -9.27 0.13
C ASP A 6 -26.94 -7.88 -0.23
N GLY A 7 -26.84 -7.51 -1.50
CA GLY A 7 -27.35 -6.23 -2.00
C GLY A 7 -26.42 -5.03 -1.79
N GLU A 8 -25.26 -5.22 -1.18
CA GLU A 8 -24.23 -4.18 -1.09
C GLU A 8 -23.55 -4.01 -2.45
N GLU A 9 -23.41 -2.76 -2.89
CA GLU A 9 -22.78 -2.41 -4.17
C GLU A 9 -21.53 -1.55 -3.94
N LEU A 10 -20.59 -1.65 -4.88
CA LEU A 10 -19.39 -0.81 -4.90
C LEU A 10 -19.79 0.64 -5.20
N GLU A 11 -19.54 1.54 -4.26
CA GLU A 11 -19.83 2.97 -4.41
C GLU A 11 -18.56 3.76 -4.75
N ARG A 12 -18.63 4.61 -5.78
CA ARG A 12 -17.55 5.54 -6.10
C ARG A 12 -17.75 6.85 -5.34
N VAL A 13 -16.85 7.17 -4.41
CA VAL A 13 -16.93 8.36 -3.56
C VAL A 13 -16.04 9.52 -4.04
N PHE A 14 -15.09 9.25 -4.95
CA PHE A 14 -14.25 10.26 -5.59
C PHE A 14 -13.89 9.82 -7.02
N SER A 15 -13.67 10.77 -7.96
CA SER A 15 -13.42 10.47 -9.38
C SER A 15 -12.61 11.55 -10.13
N ASN A 16 -11.88 12.40 -9.43
CA ASN A 16 -11.17 13.53 -10.03
C ASN A 16 -9.65 13.42 -9.92
N GLY A 17 -9.12 12.23 -9.63
CA GLY A 17 -7.69 11.96 -9.62
C GLY A 17 -7.13 11.67 -11.01
N VAL A 18 -5.83 11.52 -11.09
CA VAL A 18 -5.10 11.02 -12.27
C VAL A 18 -4.61 9.60 -12.02
N PHE A 19 -3.98 9.35 -10.88
CA PHE A 19 -3.55 8.02 -10.44
C PHE A 19 -3.60 7.94 -8.91
N THR A 20 -4.74 7.47 -8.40
CA THR A 20 -4.99 7.38 -6.96
C THR A 20 -4.39 6.11 -6.38
N GLU A 21 -3.75 6.25 -5.21
CA GLU A 21 -2.99 5.21 -4.54
C GLU A 21 -3.08 5.30 -3.02
N GLY A 22 -2.50 4.29 -2.36
CA GLY A 22 -2.14 4.19 -0.96
C GLY A 22 -3.19 4.67 0.03
N PRO A 23 -4.45 4.20 -0.02
CA PRO A 23 -5.45 4.66 0.92
C PRO A 23 -5.11 4.22 2.35
N ALA A 24 -5.27 5.13 3.31
CA ALA A 24 -5.07 4.89 4.74
C ALA A 24 -6.19 5.53 5.54
N ALA A 25 -6.82 4.77 6.44
CA ALA A 25 -7.93 5.24 7.26
C ALA A 25 -7.47 5.57 8.69
N ASP A 26 -7.84 6.75 9.19
CA ASP A 26 -7.58 7.14 10.56
C ASP A 26 -8.71 6.69 11.54
N ASP A 27 -8.56 7.03 12.80
CA ASP A 27 -9.53 6.74 13.85
C ASP A 27 -10.71 7.75 13.93
N GLN A 28 -10.69 8.78 13.06
CA GLN A 28 -11.73 9.83 13.01
C GLN A 28 -12.72 9.65 11.86
N GLY A 29 -12.66 8.52 11.12
CA GLY A 29 -13.49 8.24 9.96
C GLY A 29 -13.06 9.02 8.72
N ARG A 30 -11.77 9.34 8.61
CA ARG A 30 -11.18 9.94 7.41
C ARG A 30 -10.35 8.91 6.68
N VAL A 31 -10.36 8.99 5.35
CA VAL A 31 -9.53 8.16 4.48
C VAL A 31 -8.62 9.07 3.67
N PHE A 32 -7.33 8.96 3.91
CA PHE A 32 -6.29 9.64 3.16
C PHE A 32 -5.92 8.77 1.96
N PHE A 33 -5.67 9.37 0.81
CA PHE A 33 -5.19 8.66 -0.37
C PHE A 33 -4.37 9.61 -1.24
N SER A 34 -3.37 9.08 -1.91
CA SER A 34 -2.49 9.86 -2.76
C SER A 34 -3.05 9.97 -4.18
N ASP A 35 -2.68 11.04 -4.87
CA ASP A 35 -2.61 11.11 -6.32
C ASP A 35 -1.14 11.30 -6.68
N CYS A 36 -0.47 10.17 -6.96
CA CYS A 36 0.97 10.15 -7.17
C CYS A 36 1.40 11.08 -8.30
N SER A 37 0.59 11.14 -9.39
CA SER A 37 0.90 11.93 -10.57
C SER A 37 0.80 13.43 -10.33
N GLU A 38 -0.09 13.85 -9.44
CA GLU A 38 -0.38 15.26 -9.16
C GLU A 38 0.34 15.81 -7.92
N ASN A 39 1.14 14.97 -7.23
CA ASN A 39 1.83 15.34 -5.98
C ASN A 39 0.89 15.75 -4.84
N ILE A 40 -0.30 15.11 -4.77
CA ILE A 40 -1.38 15.46 -3.84
C ILE A 40 -1.66 14.29 -2.92
N ILE A 41 -1.97 14.60 -1.66
CA ILE A 41 -2.71 13.70 -0.77
C ILE A 41 -4.10 14.31 -0.58
N TYR A 42 -5.12 13.53 -0.86
CA TYR A 42 -6.51 13.85 -0.57
C TYR A 42 -6.93 13.26 0.77
N VAL A 43 -7.98 13.83 1.36
CA VAL A 43 -8.68 13.27 2.51
C VAL A 43 -10.17 13.21 2.22
N PHE A 44 -10.74 12.02 2.25
CA PHE A 44 -12.19 11.79 2.21
C PHE A 44 -12.74 11.73 3.63
N ASN A 45 -13.81 12.48 3.91
CA ASN A 45 -14.49 12.51 5.18
C ASN A 45 -15.78 11.69 5.10
N GLU A 46 -15.83 10.60 5.84
CA GLU A 46 -16.98 9.68 5.84
C GLU A 46 -18.27 10.33 6.38
N SER A 47 -18.12 11.29 7.31
CA SER A 47 -19.25 11.93 8.01
C SER A 47 -20.12 12.81 7.11
N ASP A 48 -19.55 13.43 6.09
CA ASP A 48 -20.25 14.35 5.18
C ASP A 48 -20.04 14.04 3.68
N GLY A 49 -19.22 13.04 3.37
CA GLY A 49 -18.94 12.60 1.99
C GLY A 49 -18.05 13.57 1.19
N THR A 50 -17.41 14.52 1.85
CA THR A 50 -16.53 15.50 1.17
C THR A 50 -15.12 14.95 0.97
N THR A 51 -14.44 15.42 -0.07
CA THR A 51 -13.01 15.16 -0.30
C THR A 51 -12.27 16.48 -0.49
N ASP A 52 -11.24 16.68 0.32
CA ASP A 52 -10.38 17.86 0.30
C ASP A 52 -8.94 17.49 -0.06
N LYS A 53 -8.18 18.47 -0.58
CA LYS A 53 -6.73 18.36 -0.72
C LYS A 53 -6.09 18.59 0.65
N TRP A 54 -5.52 17.52 1.23
CA TRP A 54 -4.84 17.61 2.52
C TRP A 54 -3.41 18.11 2.37
N SER A 55 -2.68 17.66 1.32
CA SER A 55 -1.35 18.16 0.96
C SER A 55 -1.27 18.35 -0.56
N THR A 56 -0.59 19.42 -1.00
CA THR A 56 -0.31 19.71 -2.42
C THR A 56 1.19 19.67 -2.72
N ASP A 57 1.98 19.16 -1.80
CA ASP A 57 3.41 18.91 -1.92
C ASP A 57 3.76 17.64 -1.11
N SER A 58 3.28 16.50 -1.61
CA SER A 58 3.44 15.21 -0.94
C SER A 58 4.82 14.56 -1.18
N GLY A 59 5.59 15.08 -2.11
CA GLY A 59 6.81 14.43 -2.62
C GLY A 59 6.51 13.26 -3.55
N HIS A 60 5.36 13.28 -4.21
CA HIS A 60 4.80 12.18 -4.99
C HIS A 60 4.59 10.92 -4.12
N ALA A 61 3.84 11.12 -3.01
CA ALA A 61 3.44 10.03 -2.14
C ALA A 61 2.68 8.95 -2.93
N ASN A 62 2.93 7.68 -2.59
CA ASN A 62 2.30 6.49 -3.11
C ASN A 62 1.61 5.76 -1.96
N GLY A 63 2.10 4.60 -1.51
CA GLY A 63 1.57 3.90 -0.36
C GLY A 63 1.69 4.70 0.93
N MET A 64 0.70 4.59 1.81
CA MET A 64 0.72 5.27 3.11
C MET A 64 0.00 4.46 4.19
N ASN A 65 0.37 4.70 5.44
CA ASN A 65 -0.29 4.11 6.59
C ASN A 65 -0.08 4.99 7.83
N PHE A 66 -0.89 4.78 8.87
CA PHE A 66 -0.75 5.48 10.14
C PHE A 66 0.12 4.68 11.11
N ASP A 67 1.04 5.36 11.81
CA ASP A 67 1.81 4.76 12.89
C ASP A 67 0.99 4.69 14.20
N HIS A 68 1.60 4.11 15.24
CA HIS A 68 0.94 3.92 16.54
C HIS A 68 0.62 5.23 17.29
N GLU A 69 1.18 6.37 16.86
CA GLU A 69 0.87 7.70 17.37
C GLU A 69 -0.18 8.42 16.51
N GLY A 70 -0.71 7.76 15.47
CA GLY A 70 -1.67 8.33 14.54
C GLY A 70 -1.06 9.33 13.54
N ARG A 71 0.25 9.26 13.31
CA ARG A 71 0.93 10.08 12.31
C ARG A 71 0.95 9.37 10.98
N LEU A 72 0.67 10.10 9.90
CA LEU A 72 0.71 9.56 8.56
C LEU A 72 2.17 9.32 8.12
N VAL A 73 2.46 8.11 7.67
CA VAL A 73 3.74 7.73 7.06
C VAL A 73 3.48 7.39 5.60
N THR A 74 4.32 7.91 4.69
CA THR A 74 4.15 7.75 3.24
C THR A 74 5.44 7.26 2.60
N CYS A 75 5.31 6.40 1.61
CA CYS A 75 6.34 6.14 0.63
C CYS A 75 6.24 7.20 -0.47
N CYS A 76 7.35 7.87 -0.77
CA CYS A 76 7.42 8.87 -1.83
C CYS A 76 8.33 8.35 -2.92
N ASP A 77 7.77 8.11 -4.09
CA ASP A 77 8.52 7.51 -5.18
C ASP A 77 9.57 8.46 -5.78
N GLY A 78 10.41 7.96 -6.67
CA GLY A 78 11.44 8.74 -7.35
C GLY A 78 11.12 9.05 -8.80
N LYS A 79 9.92 8.69 -9.25
CA LYS A 79 9.52 8.81 -10.64
C LYS A 79 9.38 10.29 -11.05
N LYS A 80 9.81 10.59 -12.26
CA LYS A 80 9.49 11.88 -12.88
C LYS A 80 8.10 11.83 -13.48
N TYR A 81 7.28 12.79 -13.11
CA TYR A 81 5.92 12.93 -13.63
C TYR A 81 5.83 14.11 -14.57
N PRO A 82 4.92 14.08 -15.56
CA PRO A 82 4.71 15.22 -16.47
C PRO A 82 4.31 16.53 -15.75
N SER A 83 3.72 16.40 -14.56
CA SER A 83 3.32 17.53 -13.71
C SER A 83 4.48 18.14 -12.91
N SER A 84 5.64 17.46 -12.84
CA SER A 84 6.78 17.88 -12.01
C SER A 84 8.12 17.48 -12.63
N ASP A 85 8.90 18.47 -13.07
CA ASP A 85 10.27 18.26 -13.57
C ASP A 85 11.23 17.79 -12.47
N ALA A 86 10.89 18.02 -11.20
CA ALA A 86 11.76 17.68 -10.06
C ALA A 86 11.78 16.18 -9.73
N GLY A 87 10.76 15.43 -10.17
CA GLY A 87 10.56 14.03 -9.74
C GLY A 87 10.08 13.91 -8.30
N GLY A 88 9.94 12.69 -7.83
CA GLY A 88 9.54 12.39 -6.47
C GLY A 88 10.68 12.53 -5.44
N ALA A 89 10.34 12.36 -4.17
CA ALA A 89 11.26 12.61 -3.06
C ALA A 89 12.26 11.49 -2.78
N HIS A 90 12.06 10.28 -3.31
CA HIS A 90 12.87 9.08 -2.99
C HIS A 90 12.97 8.82 -1.49
N ALA A 91 11.87 8.91 -0.76
CA ALA A 91 11.87 8.92 0.69
C ALA A 91 10.72 8.11 1.30
N VAL A 92 10.94 7.64 2.52
CA VAL A 92 9.84 7.33 3.45
C VAL A 92 9.68 8.52 4.36
N ARG A 93 8.48 9.13 4.38
CA ARG A 93 8.16 10.37 5.10
C ARG A 93 7.17 10.16 6.20
N ARG A 94 7.25 10.98 7.24
CA ARG A 94 6.26 11.04 8.31
C ARG A 94 5.80 12.48 8.51
N TYR A 95 4.49 12.64 8.60
CA TYR A 95 3.84 13.91 8.91
C TYR A 95 3.58 14.01 10.41
N GLU A 96 4.26 14.95 11.05
CA GLU A 96 4.19 15.16 12.49
C GLU A 96 2.94 15.96 12.89
N SER A 97 2.47 15.78 14.13
CA SER A 97 1.27 16.46 14.64
C SER A 97 1.39 17.98 14.70
N ASN A 98 2.62 18.52 14.71
CA ASN A 98 2.90 19.95 14.67
C ASN A 98 2.92 20.54 13.26
N GLY A 99 2.70 19.70 12.21
CA GLY A 99 2.73 20.06 10.80
C GLY A 99 4.09 19.94 10.12
N ASP A 100 5.13 19.54 10.83
CA ASP A 100 6.42 19.25 10.21
C ASP A 100 6.36 17.97 9.38
N VAL A 101 7.23 17.88 8.37
CA VAL A 101 7.43 16.69 7.54
C VAL A 101 8.86 16.20 7.74
N VAL A 102 9.02 14.94 8.13
CA VAL A 102 10.31 14.33 8.44
C VAL A 102 10.58 13.16 7.50
N ASP A 103 11.70 13.20 6.77
CA ASP A 103 12.16 12.06 5.99
C ASP A 103 12.83 11.03 6.93
N LEU A 104 12.22 9.85 7.05
CA LEU A 104 12.71 8.74 7.89
C LEU A 104 13.84 7.98 7.20
N ALA A 105 13.78 7.86 5.88
CA ALA A 105 14.81 7.24 5.04
C ALA A 105 14.82 7.87 3.66
N THR A 106 16.03 8.20 3.14
CA THR A 106 16.24 8.73 1.78
C THR A 106 17.35 7.99 1.04
N SER A 107 18.17 7.24 1.78
CA SER A 107 19.34 6.55 1.21
C SER A 107 19.70 5.30 2.01
N TYR A 108 20.28 4.33 1.34
CA TYR A 108 20.87 3.13 1.92
C TYR A 108 22.33 3.00 1.47
N ASN A 109 23.26 2.81 2.43
CA ASN A 109 24.71 2.75 2.17
C ASN A 109 25.25 3.93 1.35
N GLY A 110 24.72 5.15 1.60
CA GLY A 110 25.15 6.39 0.95
C GLY A 110 24.64 6.58 -0.49
N LYS A 111 23.76 5.69 -0.96
CA LYS A 111 23.10 5.78 -2.25
C LYS A 111 21.62 6.06 -2.04
N LYS A 112 21.02 6.95 -2.86
CA LYS A 112 19.60 7.26 -2.75
C LYS A 112 18.73 6.02 -2.97
N LEU A 113 17.56 6.00 -2.36
CA LEU A 113 16.55 4.97 -2.59
C LEU A 113 16.05 5.03 -4.04
N ASN A 114 15.58 3.90 -4.56
CA ASN A 114 15.07 3.83 -5.94
C ASN A 114 13.78 4.64 -6.11
N GLY A 115 12.78 4.33 -5.32
CA GLY A 115 11.47 4.98 -5.31
C GLY A 115 10.53 4.22 -4.37
N PRO A 116 10.59 4.50 -3.05
CA PRO A 116 9.71 3.87 -2.09
C PRO A 116 8.26 3.87 -2.57
N ASN A 117 7.62 2.68 -2.53
CA ASN A 117 6.31 2.48 -3.14
C ASN A 117 5.22 2.20 -2.10
N ASP A 118 5.31 1.11 -1.34
CA ASP A 118 4.30 0.77 -0.34
C ASP A 118 4.93 0.38 0.99
N LEU A 119 4.15 0.42 2.08
CA LEU A 119 4.65 0.14 3.42
C LEU A 119 3.63 -0.56 4.32
N CYS A 120 4.15 -1.34 5.27
CA CYS A 120 3.39 -1.86 6.40
C CYS A 120 4.18 -1.73 7.70
N PHE A 121 3.47 -1.88 8.82
CA PHE A 121 4.06 -1.89 10.16
C PHE A 121 3.99 -3.29 10.77
N ASP A 122 5.01 -3.68 11.52
CA ASP A 122 4.89 -4.79 12.45
C ASP A 122 4.31 -4.31 13.81
N GLU A 123 3.97 -5.25 14.69
CA GLU A 123 3.40 -4.96 16.02
C GLU A 123 4.34 -4.14 16.94
N HIS A 124 5.65 -4.07 16.60
CA HIS A 124 6.65 -3.32 17.36
C HIS A 124 6.84 -1.89 16.85
N GLY A 125 6.22 -1.53 15.72
CA GLY A 125 6.34 -0.22 15.09
C GLY A 125 7.50 -0.09 14.11
N ASN A 126 8.14 -1.20 13.73
CA ASN A 126 9.07 -1.16 12.61
C ASN A 126 8.29 -0.99 11.31
N ILE A 127 8.88 -0.26 10.36
CA ILE A 127 8.30 -0.01 9.04
C ILE A 127 8.99 -0.93 8.04
N TYR A 128 8.23 -1.74 7.31
CA TYR A 128 8.71 -2.45 6.14
C TYR A 128 8.20 -1.73 4.91
N PHE A 129 9.06 -1.48 3.92
CA PHE A 129 8.67 -0.80 2.70
C PHE A 129 9.38 -1.38 1.48
N THR A 130 8.73 -1.28 0.34
CA THR A 130 9.25 -1.68 -0.95
C THR A 130 9.92 -0.51 -1.65
N ASP A 131 11.02 -0.78 -2.37
CA ASP A 131 11.82 0.23 -3.07
C ASP A 131 12.08 -0.18 -4.53
N PRO A 132 11.03 -0.29 -5.36
CA PRO A 132 11.16 -0.55 -6.78
C PRO A 132 11.61 0.70 -7.54
N ARG A 133 11.76 0.57 -8.86
CA ARG A 133 11.87 1.69 -9.78
C ARG A 133 10.94 1.49 -10.96
N TYR A 134 9.82 2.18 -10.94
CA TYR A 134 8.92 2.27 -12.09
C TYR A 134 9.25 3.48 -12.97
N GLY A 135 9.08 3.35 -14.28
CA GLY A 135 9.35 4.41 -15.23
C GLY A 135 10.79 4.52 -15.67
N TYR A 136 11.41 5.71 -15.56
CA TYR A 136 12.79 5.94 -15.98
C TYR A 136 13.78 5.37 -14.96
N ASP A 137 14.86 4.74 -15.45
CA ASP A 137 15.89 4.09 -14.66
C ASP A 137 17.30 4.66 -14.86
N ASP A 138 17.40 5.84 -15.49
CA ASP A 138 18.65 6.53 -15.80
C ASP A 138 19.37 7.13 -14.56
N ASP A 139 18.72 7.17 -13.41
CA ASP A 139 19.22 7.74 -12.16
C ASP A 139 19.22 6.77 -10.97
N ILE A 140 19.09 5.46 -11.21
CA ILE A 140 19.16 4.42 -10.19
C ILE A 140 20.59 4.36 -9.62
N GLU A 141 20.70 4.43 -8.28
CA GLU A 141 21.97 4.32 -7.57
C GLU A 141 22.09 2.98 -6.82
N GLN A 142 20.97 2.37 -6.39
CA GLN A 142 20.98 1.07 -5.72
C GLN A 142 21.35 -0.05 -6.69
N ASP A 143 21.91 -1.12 -6.15
CA ASP A 143 22.35 -2.31 -6.91
C ASP A 143 21.21 -3.28 -7.23
N CYS A 144 20.07 -3.16 -6.54
CA CYS A 144 18.85 -3.93 -6.79
C CYS A 144 17.62 -3.16 -6.31
N MET A 145 16.45 -3.64 -6.71
CA MET A 145 15.18 -3.31 -6.08
C MET A 145 15.01 -4.22 -4.86
N ALA A 146 14.44 -3.71 -3.78
CA ALA A 146 14.51 -4.41 -2.52
C ALA A 146 13.33 -4.09 -1.59
N VAL A 147 13.19 -4.89 -0.54
CA VAL A 147 12.41 -4.54 0.65
C VAL A 147 13.38 -4.12 1.74
N TYR A 148 13.03 -3.02 2.40
CA TYR A 148 13.77 -2.48 3.52
C TYR A 148 12.93 -2.47 4.80
N LYS A 149 13.63 -2.44 5.93
CA LYS A 149 13.04 -2.25 7.26
C LYS A 149 13.66 -1.01 7.91
N ILE A 150 12.84 -0.08 8.38
CA ILE A 150 13.22 0.99 9.30
C ILE A 150 12.86 0.52 10.71
N GLY A 151 13.87 0.34 11.55
CA GLY A 151 13.67 0.03 12.96
C GLY A 151 13.10 1.21 13.76
N THR A 152 12.58 0.95 14.95
CA THR A 152 12.12 2.01 15.88
C THR A 152 13.24 2.97 16.30
N ASP A 153 14.49 2.55 16.16
CA ASP A 153 15.70 3.37 16.33
C ASP A 153 16.13 4.12 15.05
N LEU A 154 15.31 4.07 14.01
CA LEU A 154 15.53 4.62 12.66
C LEU A 154 16.70 3.95 11.90
N THR A 155 17.18 2.80 12.34
CA THR A 155 18.15 2.01 11.58
C THR A 155 17.49 1.42 10.33
N LEU A 156 18.06 1.70 9.14
CA LEU A 156 17.62 1.17 7.87
C LEU A 156 18.38 -0.12 7.52
N THR A 157 17.66 -1.19 7.27
CA THR A 157 18.19 -2.51 6.88
C THR A 157 17.51 -3.01 5.63
N ARG A 158 18.27 -3.54 4.66
CA ARG A 158 17.72 -4.25 3.51
C ARG A 158 17.42 -5.69 3.91
N VAL A 159 16.16 -6.12 3.79
CA VAL A 159 15.71 -7.41 4.32
C VAL A 159 15.37 -8.44 3.25
N ILE A 160 14.99 -8.01 2.01
CA ILE A 160 14.74 -8.88 0.85
C ILE A 160 15.33 -8.20 -0.38
N SER A 161 16.00 -8.98 -1.26
CA SER A 161 16.68 -8.47 -2.46
C SER A 161 16.63 -9.41 -3.66
N ASP A 162 15.73 -10.38 -3.67
CA ASP A 162 15.55 -11.39 -4.70
C ASP A 162 14.26 -11.22 -5.53
N LEU A 163 13.58 -10.09 -5.36
CA LEU A 163 12.41 -9.67 -6.13
C LEU A 163 12.82 -8.85 -7.36
N GLU A 164 12.01 -8.90 -8.42
CA GLU A 164 12.24 -8.10 -9.62
C GLU A 164 11.77 -6.67 -9.46
N TYR A 165 10.49 -6.46 -9.05
CA TYR A 165 9.85 -5.16 -8.83
C TYR A 165 8.90 -5.26 -7.63
N PRO A 166 9.41 -5.21 -6.38
CA PRO A 166 8.57 -5.28 -5.20
C PRO A 166 7.60 -4.08 -5.16
N ASN A 167 6.30 -4.37 -4.96
CA ASN A 167 5.22 -3.38 -4.92
C ASN A 167 4.48 -3.46 -3.58
N GLY A 168 3.23 -3.89 -3.54
CA GLY A 168 2.48 -4.01 -2.31
C GLY A 168 3.19 -4.88 -1.27
N ILE A 169 3.09 -4.50 0.00
CA ILE A 169 3.73 -5.21 1.11
C ILE A 169 2.81 -5.29 2.31
N LEU A 170 2.78 -6.46 2.96
CA LEU A 170 1.89 -6.72 4.06
C LEU A 170 2.50 -7.74 5.02
N ILE A 171 2.38 -7.52 6.33
CA ILE A 171 2.81 -8.47 7.34
C ILE A 171 1.60 -9.22 7.92
N SER A 172 1.72 -10.52 8.18
CA SER A 172 0.66 -11.33 8.80
C SER A 172 0.36 -10.86 10.24
N ILE A 173 -0.84 -11.18 10.72
CA ILE A 173 -1.31 -10.79 12.05
C ILE A 173 -0.36 -11.25 13.17
N ASP A 174 0.24 -12.42 13.01
CA ASP A 174 1.19 -13.01 13.97
C ASP A 174 2.65 -12.59 13.73
N ASN A 175 2.90 -11.70 12.75
CA ASN A 175 4.21 -11.19 12.36
C ASN A 175 5.22 -12.27 11.94
N THR A 176 4.74 -13.46 11.51
CA THR A 176 5.59 -14.58 11.08
C THR A 176 5.72 -14.71 9.58
N ARG A 177 4.86 -14.02 8.80
CA ARG A 177 4.85 -14.02 7.34
C ARG A 177 4.87 -12.60 6.81
N LEU A 178 5.62 -12.39 5.74
CA LEU A 178 5.64 -11.15 4.97
C LEU A 178 5.19 -11.47 3.55
N TYR A 179 4.17 -10.79 3.10
CA TYR A 179 3.61 -10.92 1.76
C TYR A 179 4.11 -9.75 0.92
N VAL A 180 4.67 -10.04 -0.25
CA VAL A 180 5.18 -8.99 -1.15
C VAL A 180 4.73 -9.28 -2.57
N VAL A 181 4.15 -8.29 -3.21
CA VAL A 181 3.87 -8.34 -4.64
C VAL A 181 5.16 -8.14 -5.42
N ASP A 182 5.43 -9.01 -6.38
CA ASP A 182 6.47 -8.81 -7.39
C ASP A 182 5.79 -8.47 -8.72
N HIS A 183 5.77 -7.16 -9.07
CA HIS A 183 5.07 -6.64 -10.23
C HIS A 183 6.06 -6.04 -11.24
N ASN A 184 6.69 -6.90 -12.03
CA ASN A 184 7.56 -6.44 -13.11
C ASN A 184 6.71 -6.12 -14.37
N PRO A 185 6.60 -4.83 -14.77
CA PRO A 185 5.77 -4.43 -15.91
C PRO A 185 6.39 -4.82 -17.27
N LYS A 186 7.63 -5.28 -17.30
CA LYS A 186 8.31 -5.66 -18.54
C LYS A 186 7.73 -6.96 -19.12
N PRO A 187 7.75 -7.16 -20.45
CA PRO A 187 7.31 -8.41 -21.04
C PRO A 187 8.03 -9.63 -20.46
N GLY A 188 7.27 -10.64 -19.99
CA GLY A 188 7.80 -11.85 -19.36
C GLY A 188 8.29 -11.65 -17.92
N GLY A 189 8.10 -10.47 -17.33
CA GLY A 189 8.41 -10.23 -15.92
C GLY A 189 7.41 -10.90 -14.97
N LYS A 190 7.81 -11.08 -13.73
CA LYS A 190 6.97 -11.68 -12.70
C LYS A 190 5.75 -10.80 -12.36
N ARG A 191 4.63 -11.43 -12.10
CA ARG A 191 3.39 -10.82 -11.60
C ARG A 191 2.78 -11.73 -10.56
N THR A 192 3.43 -11.77 -9.42
CA THR A 192 3.17 -12.77 -8.37
C THR A 192 2.97 -12.10 -7.02
N LEU A 193 2.27 -12.78 -6.14
CA LEU A 193 2.27 -12.51 -4.70
C LEU A 193 3.13 -13.57 -4.02
N GLU A 194 4.21 -13.13 -3.43
CA GLU A 194 5.22 -13.98 -2.80
C GLU A 194 5.05 -13.97 -1.28
N GLU A 195 5.23 -15.12 -0.66
CA GLU A 195 5.28 -15.27 0.79
C GLU A 195 6.72 -15.50 1.27
N TYR A 196 7.12 -14.72 2.26
CA TYR A 196 8.35 -14.92 3.02
C TYR A 196 8.00 -15.28 4.47
N VAL A 197 8.79 -16.14 5.09
CA VAL A 197 8.65 -16.53 6.49
C VAL A 197 9.87 -16.14 7.29
N THR A 198 9.71 -15.97 8.59
CA THR A 198 10.83 -15.63 9.48
C THR A 198 11.82 -16.79 9.59
N GLU A 199 13.12 -16.49 9.44
CA GLU A 199 14.22 -17.39 9.76
C GLU A 199 15.30 -16.63 10.54
N GLY A 200 15.42 -16.91 11.84
CA GLY A 200 16.24 -16.10 12.74
C GLY A 200 15.74 -14.66 12.80
N ASP A 201 16.60 -13.69 12.50
CA ASP A 201 16.26 -12.26 12.46
C ASP A 201 15.91 -11.77 11.04
N GLY A 202 15.78 -12.69 10.07
CA GLY A 202 15.55 -12.37 8.67
C GLY A 202 14.29 -12.99 8.08
N TRP A 203 14.12 -12.77 6.77
CA TRP A 203 13.04 -13.31 5.96
C TRP A 203 13.59 -14.22 4.89
N VAL A 204 12.96 -15.37 4.68
CA VAL A 204 13.29 -16.30 3.60
C VAL A 204 12.05 -16.59 2.77
N TRP A 205 12.24 -16.67 1.45
CA TRP A 205 11.16 -17.01 0.54
C TRP A 205 10.61 -18.40 0.85
N ASN A 206 9.29 -18.51 0.90
CA ASN A 206 8.59 -19.76 1.17
C ASN A 206 7.96 -20.31 -0.10
N HIS A 207 7.01 -19.57 -0.68
CA HIS A 207 6.36 -19.95 -1.94
C HIS A 207 5.60 -18.78 -2.56
N THR A 208 5.15 -18.96 -3.80
CA THR A 208 4.24 -18.05 -4.49
C THR A 208 2.80 -18.38 -4.11
N LEU A 209 2.08 -17.42 -3.51
CA LEU A 209 0.66 -17.54 -3.14
C LEU A 209 -0.26 -17.35 -4.34
N MET A 210 0.06 -16.41 -5.23
CA MET A 210 -0.74 -16.09 -6.41
C MET A 210 0.18 -15.78 -7.59
N ASP A 211 -0.13 -16.36 -8.74
CA ASP A 211 0.49 -16.02 -10.03
C ASP A 211 -0.61 -15.50 -10.96
N LEU A 212 -0.48 -14.25 -11.37
CA LEU A 212 -1.44 -13.54 -12.22
C LEU A 212 -1.12 -13.71 -13.72
N GLY A 213 0.00 -14.34 -14.04
CA GLY A 213 0.42 -14.61 -15.40
C GLY A 213 0.67 -13.34 -16.22
N ASP A 214 0.23 -13.36 -17.49
CA ASP A 214 0.32 -12.21 -18.37
C ASP A 214 -0.80 -11.20 -18.08
N GLY A 215 -0.53 -9.91 -18.21
CA GLY A 215 -1.46 -8.80 -17.99
C GLY A 215 -1.00 -7.88 -16.86
N TYR A 216 -1.94 -7.09 -16.32
CA TYR A 216 -1.66 -6.23 -15.17
C TYR A 216 -1.59 -7.11 -13.90
N GLY A 217 -0.50 -7.00 -13.16
CA GLY A 217 -0.24 -7.80 -11.97
C GLY A 217 -1.07 -7.38 -10.75
N ALA A 218 -0.61 -7.77 -9.57
CA ALA A 218 -1.11 -7.24 -8.30
C ALA A 218 -0.40 -5.93 -7.95
N ASP A 219 -1.01 -5.17 -7.04
CA ASP A 219 -0.49 -3.90 -6.54
C ASP A 219 -0.55 -3.85 -5.02
N GLY A 220 -1.42 -3.10 -4.38
CA GLY A 220 -1.51 -3.00 -2.93
C GLY A 220 -2.37 -4.08 -2.27
N MET A 221 -2.32 -4.16 -0.93
CA MET A 221 -3.00 -5.20 -0.16
C MET A 221 -3.38 -4.74 1.24
N VAL A 222 -4.42 -5.40 1.81
CA VAL A 222 -4.78 -5.25 3.23
C VAL A 222 -5.30 -6.57 3.81
N LEU A 223 -5.21 -6.76 5.14
CA LEU A 223 -5.75 -7.91 5.86
C LEU A 223 -7.10 -7.62 6.51
N ASP A 224 -7.94 -8.67 6.59
CA ASP A 224 -9.01 -8.70 7.59
C ASP A 224 -8.54 -9.38 8.90
N ILE A 225 -9.39 -9.36 9.93
CA ILE A 225 -9.11 -9.97 11.25
C ILE A 225 -8.96 -11.49 11.23
N HIS A 226 -9.30 -12.15 10.13
CA HIS A 226 -9.12 -13.58 9.93
C HIS A 226 -7.81 -13.91 9.21
N GLY A 227 -7.05 -12.87 8.81
CA GLY A 227 -5.83 -13.01 8.02
C GLY A 227 -6.09 -13.19 6.53
N ASN A 228 -7.32 -13.04 6.05
CA ASN A 228 -7.57 -13.03 4.61
C ASN A 228 -6.94 -11.80 3.98
N ILE A 229 -6.32 -11.98 2.81
CA ILE A 229 -5.60 -10.96 2.07
C ILE A 229 -6.51 -10.43 0.97
N TYR A 230 -6.72 -9.13 0.96
CA TYR A 230 -7.43 -8.38 -0.07
C TYR A 230 -6.39 -7.76 -0.98
N VAL A 231 -6.25 -8.30 -2.20
CA VAL A 231 -5.18 -7.95 -3.16
C VAL A 231 -5.81 -7.19 -4.32
N THR A 232 -5.38 -5.97 -4.55
CA THR A 232 -5.75 -5.22 -5.76
C THR A 232 -4.97 -5.75 -6.96
N ALA A 233 -5.67 -6.05 -8.06
CA ALA A 233 -5.01 -6.63 -9.22
C ALA A 233 -5.84 -6.51 -10.51
N GLY A 234 -5.18 -6.78 -11.63
CA GLY A 234 -5.81 -6.99 -12.93
C GLY A 234 -6.24 -5.72 -13.66
N GLU A 235 -6.73 -5.92 -14.88
CA GLU A 235 -7.21 -4.86 -15.77
C GLU A 235 -8.47 -5.31 -16.53
N GLY A 236 -9.24 -4.36 -17.05
CA GLY A 236 -10.49 -4.64 -17.78
C GLY A 236 -11.50 -5.39 -16.91
N GLU A 237 -12.02 -6.51 -17.40
CA GLU A 237 -12.98 -7.35 -16.67
C GLU A 237 -12.37 -8.07 -15.44
N LYS A 238 -11.05 -8.13 -15.38
CA LYS A 238 -10.29 -8.71 -14.25
C LYS A 238 -9.82 -7.67 -13.24
N ALA A 239 -10.09 -6.38 -13.50
CA ALA A 239 -9.74 -5.31 -12.57
C ALA A 239 -10.58 -5.39 -11.30
N GLY A 240 -9.93 -5.54 -10.14
CA GLY A 240 -10.66 -5.63 -8.88
C GLY A 240 -9.80 -6.05 -7.69
N VAL A 241 -10.47 -6.33 -6.59
CA VAL A 241 -9.86 -6.85 -5.38
C VAL A 241 -10.12 -8.34 -5.29
N TYR A 242 -9.06 -9.13 -5.32
CA TYR A 242 -9.08 -10.57 -5.10
C TYR A 242 -8.95 -10.84 -3.60
N VAL A 243 -9.85 -11.63 -3.05
CA VAL A 243 -9.79 -12.05 -1.65
C VAL A 243 -9.29 -13.48 -1.60
N ILE A 244 -8.18 -13.70 -0.90
CA ILE A 244 -7.59 -15.03 -0.70
C ILE A 244 -7.39 -15.30 0.80
N ASP A 245 -7.40 -16.57 1.18
CA ASP A 245 -6.98 -16.95 2.52
C ASP A 245 -5.44 -16.96 2.67
N PRO A 246 -4.89 -17.13 3.89
CA PRO A 246 -3.44 -17.16 4.10
C PRO A 246 -2.70 -18.30 3.37
N ASP A 247 -3.41 -19.30 2.85
CA ASP A 247 -2.87 -20.41 2.07
C ASP A 247 -3.00 -20.18 0.55
N GLY A 248 -3.52 -19.01 0.13
CA GLY A 248 -3.68 -18.62 -1.28
C GLY A 248 -4.97 -19.11 -1.94
N HIS A 249 -5.92 -19.73 -1.19
CA HIS A 249 -7.18 -20.14 -1.79
C HIS A 249 -8.11 -18.95 -2.04
N HIS A 250 -8.66 -18.87 -3.23
CA HIS A 250 -9.56 -17.79 -3.62
C HIS A 250 -10.90 -17.86 -2.86
N LEU A 251 -11.25 -16.77 -2.18
CA LEU A 251 -12.48 -16.62 -1.39
C LEU A 251 -13.51 -15.74 -2.07
N GLY A 252 -13.09 -14.76 -2.87
CA GLY A 252 -13.99 -13.81 -3.52
C GLY A 252 -13.30 -12.79 -4.40
N PHE A 253 -14.13 -12.01 -5.13
CA PHE A 253 -13.67 -10.96 -6.04
C PHE A 253 -14.62 -9.76 -6.02
N ILE A 254 -14.07 -8.56 -5.94
CA ILE A 254 -14.80 -7.28 -5.99
C ILE A 254 -14.36 -6.55 -7.27
N PRO A 255 -15.18 -6.52 -8.33
CA PRO A 255 -14.82 -5.84 -9.57
C PRO A 255 -14.87 -4.33 -9.37
N THR A 256 -13.84 -3.60 -9.82
CA THR A 256 -13.74 -2.14 -9.73
C THR A 256 -14.07 -1.44 -11.06
N GLY A 257 -13.91 -2.14 -12.20
CA GLY A 257 -14.08 -1.54 -13.51
C GLY A 257 -12.97 -0.58 -13.94
N GLU A 258 -12.13 -0.15 -13.00
CA GLU A 258 -10.89 0.60 -13.20
C GLU A 258 -9.73 -0.20 -12.60
N ILE A 259 -8.49 0.01 -13.07
CA ILE A 259 -7.31 -0.67 -12.52
C ILE A 259 -7.12 -0.20 -11.08
N PRO A 260 -7.23 -1.12 -10.09
CA PRO A 260 -7.04 -0.77 -8.69
C PRO A 260 -5.54 -0.77 -8.32
N GLY A 261 -5.10 0.29 -7.63
CA GLY A 261 -3.74 0.39 -7.11
C GLY A 261 -3.62 -0.19 -5.71
N ASN A 262 -4.49 0.24 -4.77
CA ASN A 262 -4.35 -0.17 -3.38
C ASN A 262 -5.70 -0.15 -2.65
N CYS A 263 -5.76 -0.76 -1.45
CA CYS A 263 -6.97 -0.77 -0.64
C CYS A 263 -6.68 -0.74 0.86
N THR A 264 -7.66 -0.27 1.65
CA THR A 264 -7.59 -0.24 3.10
C THR A 264 -8.97 -0.44 3.73
N PHE A 265 -9.01 -0.99 4.93
CA PHE A 265 -10.22 -0.99 5.73
C PHE A 265 -10.37 0.31 6.52
N GLY A 266 -11.58 0.85 6.54
CA GLY A 266 -11.95 2.06 7.28
C GLY A 266 -13.36 2.00 7.83
N GLY A 267 -13.91 3.17 8.13
CA GLY A 267 -15.19 3.29 8.83
C GLY A 267 -15.05 3.09 10.34
N ALA A 268 -16.11 3.41 11.07
CA ALA A 268 -16.11 3.37 12.54
C ALA A 268 -15.86 1.96 13.10
N ASP A 269 -16.32 0.92 12.39
CA ASP A 269 -16.21 -0.49 12.76
C ASP A 269 -15.21 -1.26 11.89
N LEU A 270 -14.42 -0.56 11.05
CA LEU A 270 -13.43 -1.16 10.12
C LEU A 270 -14.03 -2.19 9.15
N SER A 271 -15.32 -2.14 8.86
CA SER A 271 -15.97 -3.07 7.93
C SER A 271 -16.20 -2.50 6.52
N THR A 272 -15.75 -1.27 6.26
CA THR A 272 -15.77 -0.66 4.93
C THR A 272 -14.40 -0.79 4.29
N LEU A 273 -14.34 -1.44 3.13
CA LEU A 273 -13.14 -1.50 2.30
C LEU A 273 -13.15 -0.29 1.36
N TYR A 274 -12.09 0.52 1.40
CA TYR A 274 -11.81 1.61 0.47
C TYR A 274 -10.79 1.14 -0.55
N ILE A 275 -11.00 1.49 -1.81
CA ILE A 275 -10.18 1.03 -2.94
C ILE A 275 -9.80 2.24 -3.78
N ALA A 276 -8.52 2.57 -3.84
CA ALA A 276 -7.97 3.51 -4.80
C ALA A 276 -7.81 2.80 -6.14
N ALA A 277 -8.40 3.37 -7.20
CA ALA A 277 -8.39 2.74 -8.53
C ALA A 277 -8.34 3.81 -9.61
N SER A 278 -7.28 3.82 -10.40
CA SER A 278 -7.05 4.79 -11.48
C SER A 278 -7.33 6.24 -11.03
N SER A 279 -8.45 6.84 -11.42
CA SER A 279 -8.81 8.22 -11.07
C SER A 279 -9.73 8.34 -9.85
N SER A 280 -10.08 7.23 -9.20
CA SER A 280 -11.22 7.12 -8.30
C SER A 280 -10.85 6.59 -6.91
N LEU A 281 -11.67 6.93 -5.92
CA LEU A 281 -11.77 6.20 -4.66
C LEU A 281 -13.14 5.53 -4.60
N TYR A 282 -13.16 4.23 -4.35
CA TYR A 282 -14.37 3.44 -4.13
C TYR A 282 -14.47 3.01 -2.69
N ARG A 283 -15.70 2.63 -2.26
CA ARG A 283 -15.93 1.94 -1.00
C ARG A 283 -16.98 0.85 -1.16
N ILE A 284 -16.87 -0.19 -0.33
CA ILE A 284 -17.87 -1.24 -0.18
C ILE A 284 -17.86 -1.74 1.24
N ARG A 285 -19.05 -1.97 1.82
CA ARG A 285 -19.17 -2.56 3.13
C ARG A 285 -19.09 -4.09 3.04
N LEU A 286 -18.32 -4.70 3.94
CA LEU A 286 -18.10 -6.15 3.96
C LEU A 286 -18.58 -6.76 5.28
N ASN A 287 -18.83 -8.06 5.29
CA ASN A 287 -19.23 -8.84 6.46
C ASN A 287 -18.01 -9.37 7.21
N THR A 288 -16.98 -8.55 7.28
CA THR A 288 -15.74 -8.79 8.03
C THR A 288 -15.19 -7.45 8.49
N THR A 289 -14.18 -7.49 9.35
CA THR A 289 -13.51 -6.30 9.90
C THR A 289 -12.05 -6.31 9.48
N GLY A 290 -11.50 -5.17 9.08
CA GLY A 290 -10.09 -5.03 8.77
C GLY A 290 -9.19 -5.23 9.99
N HIS A 291 -8.00 -5.75 9.75
CA HIS A 291 -6.94 -5.82 10.75
C HIS A 291 -6.17 -4.50 10.78
N LEU A 292 -5.84 -4.03 11.98
CA LEU A 292 -4.93 -2.90 12.20
C LEU A 292 -3.69 -3.38 12.94
N ALA A 293 -2.50 -3.00 12.46
CA ALA A 293 -1.25 -3.24 13.17
C ALA A 293 -1.26 -2.60 14.57
N PHE A 294 -1.92 -1.44 14.69
CA PHE A 294 -2.12 -0.73 15.96
C PHE A 294 -3.60 -0.55 16.24
N PRO A 295 -4.11 -1.05 17.39
CA PRO A 295 -5.49 -0.82 17.78
C PRO A 295 -5.79 0.68 17.85
N ARG A 296 -6.97 1.09 17.35
CA ARG A 296 -7.44 2.46 17.53
C ARG A 296 -7.54 2.78 19.02
N SER A 297 -7.15 4.00 19.40
CA SER A 297 -7.35 4.46 20.75
C SER A 297 -8.86 4.49 21.03
N THR A 298 -9.32 3.66 21.99
CA THR A 298 -10.68 3.78 22.49
C THR A 298 -10.76 5.12 23.21
N SER A 299 -11.32 6.15 22.53
CA SER A 299 -11.72 7.38 23.22
C SER A 299 -12.72 7.00 24.31
N ALA A 300 -12.29 7.17 25.56
CA ALA A 300 -13.11 6.97 26.74
C ALA A 300 -14.20 8.04 26.84
#